data_8aa682365139fd0ee6f46b90df0d4397
#
_entry.id   8aa682365139fd0ee6f46b90df0d4397
#
_cell.length_a   1.000
_cell.length_b   1.000
_cell.length_c   1.000
_cell.angle_alpha   90.00
_cell.angle_beta   90.00
_cell.angle_gamma   90.00
#
_symmetry.space_group_name_H-M   'P 1'
#
loop_
_entity.id
_entity.type
_entity.pdbx_description
1 polymer ?
#
loop_
_entity_poly.entity_id
_entity_poly.type
_entity_poly.pdbx_seq_one_letter_code
_entity_poly.pdbx_strand_id
1 'polypeptide(L)'
;MRTGTERLAYDELVFKDFLHAYTDGLNAAYASFKENPDNVGLEQTALEAYVKQAYSEVPDTYGLSVPRPWQHPKDVLLKNLYSSVGVLGYMGPFFCETQLNPDLLPDQYPFIYAHEYSHLMGVSNEDEANYWAYVICIASD
;
A
#
# COMPACT_ATOMS: atom_id res chain seq x y z
N MET A 1 5.27 11.46 12.25
CA MET A 1 4.18 12.45 12.20
C MET A 1 2.88 11.67 12.31
N ARG A 2 1.95 12.06 13.17
CA ARG A 2 0.63 11.42 13.22
C ARG A 2 -0.27 12.12 12.24
N THR A 3 -0.96 11.39 11.39
CA THR A 3 -1.87 11.95 10.37
C THR A 3 -3.19 12.49 10.94
N GLY A 4 -3.34 12.54 12.27
CA GLY A 4 -4.57 12.98 12.94
C GLY A 4 -5.68 11.93 12.92
N THR A 5 -5.39 10.71 12.46
CA THR A 5 -6.34 9.60 12.58
C THR A 5 -6.41 9.14 14.03
N GLU A 6 -7.61 9.15 14.61
CA GLU A 6 -7.84 8.62 15.95
C GLU A 6 -8.18 7.14 15.89
N ARG A 7 -7.58 6.34 16.78
CA ARG A 7 -8.04 4.96 16.99
C ARG A 7 -9.41 5.01 17.67
N LEU A 8 -10.41 4.52 16.95
CA LEU A 8 -11.73 4.31 17.55
C LEU A 8 -11.67 3.18 18.57
N ALA A 9 -12.53 3.27 19.59
CA ALA A 9 -12.70 2.16 20.53
C ALA A 9 -13.16 0.92 19.77
N TYR A 10 -12.56 -0.22 20.10
CA TYR A 10 -12.90 -1.50 19.50
C TYR A 10 -14.31 -1.92 19.90
N ASP A 11 -15.19 -2.06 18.92
CA ASP A 11 -16.51 -2.66 19.05
C ASP A 11 -16.53 -4.02 18.35
N GLU A 12 -16.74 -5.09 19.10
CA GLU A 12 -16.66 -6.46 18.58
C GLU A 12 -17.72 -6.75 17.53
N LEU A 13 -18.93 -6.18 17.66
CA LEU A 13 -20.02 -6.38 16.70
C LEU A 13 -19.70 -5.67 15.38
N VAL A 14 -19.32 -4.40 15.46
CA VAL A 14 -18.92 -3.62 14.29
C VAL A 14 -17.72 -4.27 13.58
N PHE A 15 -16.78 -4.81 14.33
CA PHE A 15 -15.65 -5.52 13.74
C PHE A 15 -16.05 -6.83 13.04
N LYS A 16 -16.99 -7.59 13.61
CA LYS A 16 -17.53 -8.78 12.95
C LYS A 16 -18.26 -8.44 11.65
N ASP A 17 -19.09 -7.41 11.67
CA ASP A 17 -19.78 -6.94 10.46
C ASP A 17 -18.80 -6.49 9.39
N PHE A 18 -17.74 -5.76 9.77
CA PHE A 18 -16.66 -5.40 8.89
C PHE A 18 -15.96 -6.64 8.30
N LEU A 19 -15.63 -7.65 9.13
CA LEU A 19 -14.99 -8.88 8.65
C LEU A 19 -15.85 -9.63 7.64
N HIS A 20 -17.17 -9.71 7.88
CA HIS A 20 -18.09 -10.33 6.93
C HIS A 20 -18.11 -9.57 5.60
N ALA A 21 -18.32 -8.27 5.63
CA ALA A 21 -18.34 -7.44 4.42
C ALA A 21 -17.01 -7.51 3.65
N TYR A 22 -15.88 -7.49 4.37
CA TYR A 22 -14.55 -7.62 3.78
C TYR A 22 -14.34 -9.00 3.13
N THR A 23 -14.76 -10.08 3.80
CA THR A 23 -14.66 -11.44 3.27
C THR A 23 -15.53 -11.63 2.04
N ASP A 24 -16.74 -11.08 2.04
CA ASP A 24 -17.64 -11.13 0.88
C ASP A 24 -17.05 -10.36 -0.31
N GLY A 25 -16.48 -9.17 -0.07
CA GLY A 25 -15.76 -8.40 -1.08
C GLY A 25 -14.56 -9.15 -1.68
N LEU A 26 -13.75 -9.78 -0.82
CA LEU A 26 -12.63 -10.61 -1.25
C LEU A 26 -13.07 -11.79 -2.11
N ASN A 27 -14.13 -12.49 -1.71
CA ASN A 27 -14.66 -13.63 -2.47
C ASN A 27 -15.21 -13.18 -3.84
N ALA A 28 -15.88 -12.02 -3.90
CA ALA A 28 -16.37 -11.45 -5.14
C ALA A 28 -15.21 -11.05 -6.08
N ALA A 29 -14.18 -10.39 -5.56
CA ALA A 29 -12.98 -10.03 -6.32
C ALA A 29 -12.25 -11.27 -6.84
N TYR A 30 -12.10 -12.30 -6.00
CA TYR A 30 -11.48 -13.57 -6.42
C TYR A 30 -12.29 -14.28 -7.52
N ALA A 31 -13.61 -14.28 -7.43
CA ALA A 31 -14.47 -14.85 -8.46
C ALA A 31 -14.31 -14.12 -9.81
N SER A 32 -14.30 -12.79 -9.79
CA SER A 32 -14.07 -11.96 -10.97
C SER A 32 -12.68 -12.19 -11.59
N PHE A 33 -11.66 -12.30 -10.75
CA PHE A 33 -10.30 -12.63 -11.18
C PHE A 33 -10.23 -14.01 -11.86
N LYS A 34 -10.91 -15.02 -11.30
CA LYS A 34 -10.94 -16.36 -11.86
C LYS A 34 -11.66 -16.44 -13.22
N GLU A 35 -12.64 -15.58 -13.45
CA GLU A 35 -13.35 -15.48 -14.73
C GLU A 35 -12.53 -14.77 -15.81
N ASN A 36 -11.62 -13.87 -15.43
CA ASN A 36 -10.79 -13.09 -16.33
C ASN A 36 -9.30 -13.15 -15.92
N PRO A 37 -8.64 -14.31 -16.03
CA PRO A 37 -7.25 -14.47 -15.57
C PRO A 37 -6.24 -13.62 -16.34
N ASP A 38 -6.59 -13.14 -17.54
CA ASP A 38 -5.74 -12.25 -18.34
C ASP A 38 -5.77 -10.79 -17.84
N ASN A 39 -6.66 -10.48 -16.92
CA ASN A 39 -6.75 -9.17 -16.28
C ASN A 39 -5.75 -9.02 -15.11
N VAL A 40 -4.69 -9.81 -15.12
CA VAL A 40 -3.65 -9.84 -14.11
C VAL A 40 -2.63 -8.75 -14.38
N GLY A 41 -2.76 -7.67 -13.65
CA GLY A 41 -1.65 -6.78 -13.40
C GLY A 41 -1.55 -5.63 -14.41
N LEU A 42 -1.91 -4.45 -13.95
CA LEU A 42 -1.37 -3.22 -14.49
C LEU A 42 0.16 -3.34 -14.52
N GLU A 43 0.76 -2.87 -15.61
CA GLU A 43 2.21 -2.72 -15.68
C GLU A 43 2.69 -1.94 -14.45
N GLN A 44 3.79 -2.34 -13.85
CA GLN A 44 4.30 -1.76 -12.60
C GLN A 44 4.34 -0.23 -12.64
N THR A 45 4.77 0.34 -13.77
CA THR A 45 4.84 1.80 -13.98
C THR A 45 3.46 2.48 -13.94
N ALA A 46 2.44 1.82 -14.50
CA ALA A 46 1.07 2.33 -14.44
C ALA A 46 0.54 2.29 -13.01
N LEU A 47 0.76 1.20 -12.29
CA LEU A 47 0.37 1.04 -10.90
C LEU A 47 1.03 2.09 -9.99
N GLU A 48 2.33 2.36 -10.18
CA GLU A 48 3.02 3.41 -9.45
C GLU A 48 2.41 4.80 -9.71
N ALA A 49 2.01 5.06 -10.95
CA ALA A 49 1.35 6.31 -11.31
C ALA A 49 -0.03 6.45 -10.63
N TYR A 50 -0.83 5.38 -10.59
CA TYR A 50 -2.11 5.36 -9.88
C TYR A 50 -1.95 5.60 -8.39
N VAL A 51 -1.04 4.91 -7.72
CA VAL A 51 -0.77 5.10 -6.30
C VAL A 51 -0.35 6.55 -6.01
N LYS A 52 0.52 7.13 -6.83
CA LYS A 52 0.92 8.53 -6.68
C LYS A 52 -0.24 9.50 -6.88
N GLN A 53 -1.07 9.25 -7.89
CA GLN A 53 -2.27 10.05 -8.13
C GLN A 53 -3.20 9.99 -6.92
N ALA A 54 -3.53 8.79 -6.43
CA ALA A 54 -4.39 8.62 -5.27
C ALA A 54 -3.86 9.35 -4.03
N TYR A 55 -2.54 9.29 -3.76
CA TYR A 55 -1.94 10.08 -2.68
C TYR A 55 -2.05 11.58 -2.92
N SER A 56 -1.98 12.07 -4.16
CA SER A 56 -2.11 13.49 -4.46
C SER A 56 -3.54 14.03 -4.25
N GLU A 57 -4.52 13.15 -4.20
CA GLU A 57 -5.93 13.47 -3.96
C GLU A 57 -6.30 13.44 -2.46
N VAL A 58 -5.39 12.97 -1.60
CA VAL A 58 -5.62 12.98 -0.16
C VAL A 58 -5.68 14.43 0.34
N PRO A 59 -6.71 14.81 1.11
CA PRO A 59 -6.85 16.16 1.63
C PRO A 59 -5.65 16.62 2.50
N ASP A 60 -5.24 17.86 2.35
CA ASP A 60 -4.14 18.48 3.10
C ASP A 60 -4.34 18.44 4.63
N THR A 61 -5.59 18.28 5.08
CA THR A 61 -5.95 18.16 6.50
C THR A 61 -5.28 16.99 7.21
N TYR A 62 -4.88 15.96 6.45
CA TYR A 62 -4.15 14.82 7.01
C TYR A 62 -2.65 15.06 7.13
N GLY A 63 -2.14 16.14 6.53
CA GLY A 63 -0.74 16.55 6.64
C GLY A 63 0.24 15.63 5.92
N LEU A 64 -0.23 14.87 4.94
CA LEU A 64 0.65 14.08 4.08
C LEU A 64 1.39 14.99 3.09
N SER A 65 2.61 14.60 2.75
CA SER A 65 3.36 15.26 1.68
C SER A 65 2.78 14.92 0.32
N VAL A 66 2.96 15.81 -0.66
CA VAL A 66 2.53 15.54 -2.03
C VAL A 66 3.57 14.68 -2.76
N PRO A 67 3.13 13.61 -3.46
CA PRO A 67 4.02 12.79 -4.29
C PRO A 67 4.80 13.58 -5.33
N ARG A 68 6.05 13.21 -5.53
CA ARG A 68 6.91 13.85 -6.54
C ARG A 68 7.13 12.90 -7.73
N PRO A 69 7.14 13.41 -8.98
CA PRO A 69 7.25 12.56 -10.18
C PRO A 69 8.49 11.67 -10.22
N TRP A 70 9.60 12.14 -9.64
CA TRP A 70 10.89 11.45 -9.65
C TRP A 70 11.03 10.40 -8.53
N GLN A 71 10.10 10.31 -7.60
CA GLN A 71 10.10 9.28 -6.55
C GLN A 71 9.68 7.93 -7.15
N HIS A 72 10.62 7.03 -7.30
CA HIS A 72 10.40 5.65 -7.74
C HIS A 72 11.00 4.69 -6.73
N PRO A 73 10.39 3.53 -6.51
CA PRO A 73 11.01 2.51 -5.69
C PRO A 73 12.29 2.00 -6.36
N LYS A 74 13.25 1.60 -5.55
CA LYS A 74 14.48 0.96 -6.00
C LYS A 74 14.48 -0.50 -5.58
N ASP A 75 15.15 -1.33 -6.36
CA ASP A 75 15.36 -2.72 -5.99
C ASP A 75 16.29 -2.82 -4.79
N VAL A 76 15.98 -3.73 -3.89
CA VAL A 76 16.84 -4.01 -2.73
C VAL A 76 18.16 -4.62 -3.20
N LEU A 77 19.27 -4.02 -2.79
CA LEU A 77 20.61 -4.42 -3.22
C LEU A 77 20.96 -5.87 -2.80
N LEU A 78 20.50 -6.32 -1.64
CA LEU A 78 20.75 -7.65 -1.08
C LEU A 78 19.48 -8.52 -1.09
N LYS A 79 18.83 -8.62 -2.24
CA LYS A 79 17.52 -9.28 -2.40
C LYS A 79 17.45 -10.67 -1.75
N ASN A 80 18.46 -11.53 -1.97
CA ASN A 80 18.46 -12.89 -1.43
C ASN A 80 18.44 -12.93 0.10
N LEU A 81 19.09 -11.97 0.76
CA LEU A 81 19.08 -11.85 2.21
C LEU A 81 17.71 -11.38 2.70
N TYR A 82 17.14 -10.35 2.06
CA TYR A 82 15.85 -9.79 2.43
C TYR A 82 14.71 -10.78 2.19
N SER A 83 14.73 -11.49 1.06
CA SER A 83 13.74 -12.54 0.76
C SER A 83 13.83 -13.69 1.78
N SER A 84 15.03 -14.06 2.23
CA SER A 84 15.21 -15.15 3.20
C SER A 84 14.67 -14.82 4.62
N VAL A 85 14.57 -13.53 4.96
CA VAL A 85 14.03 -13.04 6.24
C VAL A 85 12.61 -12.48 6.13
N GLY A 86 12.00 -12.59 4.94
CA GLY A 86 10.62 -12.17 4.70
C GLY A 86 10.40 -10.65 4.64
N VAL A 87 11.45 -9.86 4.38
CA VAL A 87 11.33 -8.42 4.21
C VAL A 87 10.84 -8.12 2.78
N LEU A 88 9.66 -7.54 2.68
CA LEU A 88 8.99 -7.23 1.41
C LEU A 88 9.38 -5.87 0.84
N GLY A 89 9.66 -4.90 1.71
CA GLY A 89 10.09 -3.56 1.37
C GLY A 89 10.62 -2.82 2.59
N TYR A 90 11.25 -1.70 2.39
CA TYR A 90 11.57 -0.76 3.47
C TYR A 90 11.87 0.63 2.93
N MET A 91 11.70 1.64 3.76
CA MET A 91 12.14 3.00 3.48
C MET A 91 13.55 3.22 4.04
N GLY A 92 14.49 3.58 3.16
CA GLY A 92 15.84 3.97 3.56
C GLY A 92 15.84 5.32 4.28
N PRO A 93 16.16 5.37 5.60
CA PRO A 93 15.95 6.59 6.41
C PRO A 93 16.89 7.73 6.04
N PHE A 94 18.04 7.44 5.43
CA PHE A 94 19.04 8.46 5.10
C PHE A 94 18.74 9.23 3.83
N PHE A 95 18.10 8.59 2.86
CA PHE A 95 17.84 9.18 1.54
C PHE A 95 16.36 9.32 1.22
N CYS A 96 15.48 8.93 2.14
CA CYS A 96 14.03 8.87 1.93
C CYS A 96 13.69 8.13 0.62
N GLU A 97 14.32 6.98 0.42
CA GLU A 97 14.13 6.13 -0.75
C GLU A 97 13.33 4.90 -0.36
N THR A 98 12.31 4.60 -1.14
CA THR A 98 11.58 3.36 -1.05
C THR A 98 12.36 2.26 -1.75
N GLN A 99 12.54 1.13 -1.09
CA GLN A 99 13.16 -0.06 -1.65
C GLN A 99 12.18 -1.22 -1.55
N LEU A 100 11.92 -1.89 -2.67
CA LEU A 100 11.01 -3.02 -2.74
C LEU A 100 11.77 -4.28 -3.10
N ASN A 101 11.32 -5.40 -2.54
CA ASN A 101 11.86 -6.70 -2.88
C ASN A 101 11.39 -7.08 -4.30
N PRO A 102 12.29 -7.35 -5.26
CA PRO A 102 11.90 -7.74 -6.62
C PRO A 102 11.20 -9.11 -6.70
N ASP A 103 11.24 -9.90 -5.61
CA ASP A 103 10.53 -11.19 -5.51
C ASP A 103 9.08 -11.03 -5.02
N LEU A 104 8.56 -9.80 -4.90
CA LEU A 104 7.15 -9.55 -4.59
C LEU A 104 6.24 -10.16 -5.64
N LEU A 105 5.18 -10.82 -5.18
CA LEU A 105 4.14 -11.30 -6.07
C LEU A 105 3.35 -10.11 -6.66
N PRO A 106 2.82 -10.24 -7.88
CA PRO A 106 2.08 -9.16 -8.54
C PRO A 106 0.90 -8.60 -7.73
N ASP A 107 0.23 -9.45 -6.95
CA ASP A 107 -0.89 -9.11 -6.06
C ASP A 107 -0.44 -8.44 -4.75
N GLN A 108 0.81 -8.64 -4.33
CA GLN A 108 1.38 -7.98 -3.16
C GLN A 108 1.92 -6.59 -3.47
N TYR A 109 2.41 -6.39 -4.69
CA TYR A 109 3.13 -5.17 -5.08
C TYR A 109 2.34 -3.88 -4.82
N PRO A 110 1.04 -3.76 -5.19
CA PRO A 110 0.29 -2.53 -4.97
C PRO A 110 0.25 -2.08 -3.53
N PHE A 111 -0.08 -3.02 -2.64
CA PHE A 111 -0.21 -2.74 -1.22
C PHE A 111 1.14 -2.40 -0.57
N ILE A 112 2.18 -3.19 -0.86
CA ILE A 112 3.52 -2.94 -0.29
C ILE A 112 4.08 -1.62 -0.82
N TYR A 113 3.91 -1.32 -2.10
CA TYR A 113 4.32 -0.03 -2.66
C TYR A 113 3.60 1.14 -2.00
N ALA A 114 2.26 1.07 -1.87
CA ALA A 114 1.49 2.12 -1.21
C ALA A 114 1.87 2.28 0.27
N HIS A 115 2.15 1.18 0.98
CA HIS A 115 2.62 1.19 2.36
C HIS A 115 3.96 1.93 2.51
N GLU A 116 4.98 1.49 1.77
CA GLU A 116 6.30 2.12 1.81
C GLU A 116 6.24 3.58 1.33
N TYR A 117 5.36 3.84 0.37
CA TYR A 117 5.16 5.20 -0.12
C TYR A 117 4.52 6.11 0.93
N SER A 118 3.68 5.58 1.81
CA SER A 118 3.11 6.33 2.94
C SER A 118 4.19 6.90 3.86
N HIS A 119 5.26 6.14 4.08
CA HIS A 119 6.40 6.61 4.85
C HIS A 119 7.11 7.80 4.18
N LEU A 120 7.21 7.80 2.84
CA LEU A 120 7.72 8.94 2.09
C LEU A 120 6.80 10.17 2.22
N MET A 121 5.50 9.96 2.37
CA MET A 121 4.52 11.02 2.58
C MET A 121 4.50 11.56 4.02
N GLY A 122 5.30 10.98 4.92
CA GLY A 122 5.49 11.46 6.28
C GLY A 122 4.82 10.63 7.37
N VAL A 123 4.23 9.49 7.03
CA VAL A 123 3.66 8.54 8.00
C VAL A 123 4.79 7.76 8.66
N SER A 124 4.90 7.78 9.98
CA SER A 124 5.95 7.08 10.72
C SER A 124 5.45 5.86 11.51
N ASN A 125 4.14 5.67 11.58
CA ASN A 125 3.51 4.59 12.32
C ASN A 125 3.07 3.49 11.36
N GLU A 126 3.43 2.24 11.63
CA GLU A 126 3.13 1.09 10.78
C GLU A 126 1.62 0.83 10.62
N ASP A 127 0.84 1.01 11.69
CA ASP A 127 -0.61 0.84 11.63
C ASP A 127 -1.25 1.90 10.72
N GLU A 128 -0.76 3.14 10.78
CA GLU A 128 -1.20 4.22 9.91
C GLU A 128 -0.73 4.00 8.47
N ALA A 129 0.48 3.46 8.27
CA ALA A 129 0.99 3.11 6.95
C ALA A 129 0.12 2.01 6.29
N ASN A 130 -0.24 0.98 7.04
CA ASN A 130 -1.17 -0.06 6.59
C ASN A 130 -2.55 0.51 6.26
N TYR A 131 -3.06 1.42 7.10
CA TYR A 131 -4.34 2.09 6.84
C TYR A 131 -4.31 2.89 5.54
N TRP A 132 -3.29 3.71 5.34
CA TRP A 132 -3.15 4.50 4.11
C TRP A 132 -2.94 3.62 2.89
N ALA A 133 -2.13 2.56 2.98
CA ALA A 133 -1.97 1.59 1.90
C ALA A 133 -3.32 1.01 1.45
N TYR A 134 -4.14 0.59 2.42
CA TYR A 134 -5.49 0.09 2.14
C TYR A 134 -6.36 1.15 1.45
N VAL A 135 -6.45 2.35 2.02
CA VAL A 135 -7.29 3.44 1.47
C VAL A 135 -6.87 3.81 0.05
N ILE A 136 -5.56 3.92 -0.19
CA ILE A 136 -5.00 4.26 -1.51
C ILE A 136 -5.28 3.16 -2.54
N CYS A 137 -5.11 1.89 -2.15
CA CYS A 137 -5.38 0.77 -3.07
C CYS A 137 -6.85 0.67 -3.48
N ILE A 138 -7.80 0.97 -2.57
CA ILE A 138 -9.23 0.96 -2.92
C ILE A 138 -9.71 2.23 -3.63
N ALA A 139 -8.95 3.33 -3.57
CA ALA A 139 -9.27 4.59 -4.25
C ALA A 139 -8.72 4.64 -5.68
N SER A 140 -7.85 3.70 -6.05
CA SER A 140 -7.16 3.65 -7.35
C SER A 140 -7.90 2.80 -8.40
N ASP A 141 -9.24 2.77 -8.34
CA ASP A 141 -10.09 2.08 -9.33
C ASP A 141 -10.13 2.81 -10.69
#